data_ea79e686634c83c79dd0ac055becfa4d
#
_entry.id   ea79e686634c83c79dd0ac055becfa4d
#
_cell.length_a   1.000
_cell.length_b   1.000
_cell.length_c   1.000
_cell.angle_alpha   90.00
_cell.angle_beta   90.00
_cell.angle_gamma   90.00
#
_symmetry.space_group_name_H-M   'P 1'
#
loop_
_entity.id
_entity.type
_entity.pdbx_description
1 polymer ?
#
loop_
_entity_poly.entity_id
_entity_poly.type
_entity_poly.pdbx_seq_one_letter_code
_entity_poly.pdbx_strand_id
1 'polypeptide(L)'
;RWKLIVDDLVNRGHEVTVITGTKQLDEEKNIIYVGNKSSSSVVTQMREKSNNLSESNFIKRFFYKFLKKIYRIIVKTFAWPDYSMFWLFSIYRNRKKINIDYDLIVSVSLPFSSHIAAYILNKKNKKKWIMDIGDPYTLKKDAPENNTILYGYLNKHYENKFYSLASKIIFTHEDAMSAHVDYFDIDKEKTFIGNPISNFKEELFSRSLEYNYNSLPIKFGYFGIFTKGVRSPKNFIRYFKDTEDIQLHWYVNDDSKNEIIIHNEELDSFFHPLVSRDEALKLMSDSFHCLISIGNLNTTQLPSKVIEYISTGKPVIHFCEVENDPVKNISKDFNNLFIVSETTNREDLFNQLNSFYDNVSTFNKDLFIKKYTAHSIINLLN
;
A
#
# COMPACT_ATOMS: atom_id res chain seq x y z
N ARG A 1 4.67 -6.55 0.68
CA ARG A 1 3.83 -7.58 1.33
C ARG A 1 4.24 -8.96 0.83
N TRP A 2 4.07 -9.29 -0.45
CA TRP A 2 4.30 -10.65 -0.96
C TRP A 2 5.76 -11.10 -0.92
N LYS A 3 6.74 -10.20 -1.00
CA LYS A 3 8.15 -10.57 -0.78
C LYS A 3 8.34 -11.21 0.61
N LEU A 4 7.81 -10.60 1.67
CA LEU A 4 7.89 -11.13 3.04
C LEU A 4 7.20 -12.50 3.18
N ILE A 5 6.06 -12.69 2.49
CA ILE A 5 5.32 -13.95 2.50
C ILE A 5 6.11 -15.05 1.78
N VAL A 6 6.69 -14.73 0.61
CA VAL A 6 7.52 -15.66 -0.16
C VAL A 6 8.76 -16.08 0.63
N ASP A 7 9.45 -15.11 1.23
CA ASP A 7 10.64 -15.38 2.04
C ASP A 7 10.31 -16.31 3.22
N ASP A 8 9.18 -16.10 3.92
CA ASP A 8 8.75 -16.96 5.03
C ASP A 8 8.28 -18.34 4.55
N LEU A 9 7.59 -18.44 3.42
CA LEU A 9 7.22 -19.74 2.81
C LEU A 9 8.46 -20.56 2.45
N VAL A 10 9.45 -19.95 1.81
CA VAL A 10 10.72 -20.63 1.46
C VAL A 10 11.46 -21.09 2.71
N ASN A 11 11.51 -20.25 3.75
CA ASN A 11 12.12 -20.60 5.04
C ASN A 11 11.42 -21.80 5.72
N ARG A 12 10.13 -22.02 5.45
CA ARG A 12 9.34 -23.18 5.92
C ARG A 12 9.47 -24.41 5.04
N GLY A 13 10.29 -24.34 3.97
CA GLY A 13 10.54 -25.46 3.06
C GLY A 13 9.54 -25.61 1.92
N HIS A 14 8.71 -24.58 1.64
CA HIS A 14 7.85 -24.57 0.46
C HIS A 14 8.64 -24.17 -0.79
N GLU A 15 8.38 -24.83 -1.91
CA GLU A 15 8.88 -24.40 -3.20
C GLU A 15 7.95 -23.32 -3.79
N VAL A 16 8.44 -22.10 -3.94
CA VAL A 16 7.67 -20.97 -4.42
C VAL A 16 8.24 -20.46 -5.73
N THR A 17 7.41 -20.40 -6.78
CA THR A 17 7.76 -19.79 -8.07
C THR A 17 6.99 -18.49 -8.28
N VAL A 18 7.68 -17.41 -8.49
CA VAL A 18 7.08 -16.08 -8.76
C VAL A 18 7.09 -15.80 -10.25
N ILE A 19 5.93 -15.55 -10.85
CA ILE A 19 5.80 -15.15 -12.26
C ILE A 19 5.59 -13.63 -12.30
N THR A 20 6.52 -12.92 -12.93
CA THR A 20 6.50 -11.45 -12.97
C THR A 20 6.75 -10.89 -14.37
N GLY A 21 6.20 -9.71 -14.65
CA GLY A 21 6.46 -8.91 -15.86
C GLY A 21 7.59 -7.88 -15.70
N THR A 22 8.13 -7.73 -14.50
CA THR A 22 9.22 -6.79 -14.21
C THR A 22 10.50 -7.55 -13.96
N LYS A 23 11.56 -7.22 -14.70
CA LYS A 23 12.89 -7.79 -14.47
C LYS A 23 13.42 -7.22 -13.16
N GLN A 24 13.66 -8.08 -12.19
CA GLN A 24 14.37 -7.72 -10.96
C GLN A 24 15.88 -7.86 -11.17
N LEU A 25 16.66 -7.01 -10.51
CA LEU A 25 18.13 -7.00 -10.63
C LEU A 25 18.79 -8.13 -9.82
N ASP A 26 18.06 -8.65 -8.81
CA ASP A 26 18.54 -9.77 -7.99
C ASP A 26 18.14 -11.10 -8.65
N GLU A 27 19.10 -11.98 -8.89
CA GLU A 27 18.91 -13.35 -9.36
C GLU A 27 18.36 -14.24 -8.23
N GLU A 28 17.16 -13.97 -7.76
CA GLU A 28 16.45 -14.89 -6.88
C GLU A 28 16.05 -16.13 -7.68
N LYS A 29 16.50 -17.31 -7.23
CA LYS A 29 16.49 -18.59 -7.97
C LYS A 29 15.11 -19.11 -8.44
N ASN A 30 13.99 -18.51 -7.98
CA ASN A 30 12.63 -19.00 -8.25
C ASN A 30 11.73 -17.96 -8.91
N ILE A 31 12.30 -17.03 -9.71
CA ILE A 31 11.53 -16.02 -10.44
C ILE A 31 11.51 -16.36 -11.93
N ILE A 32 10.31 -16.53 -12.48
CA ILE A 32 10.09 -16.61 -13.91
C ILE A 32 9.71 -15.24 -14.46
N TYR A 33 10.65 -14.64 -15.15
CA TYR A 33 10.38 -13.40 -15.86
C TYR A 33 9.69 -13.69 -17.21
N VAL A 34 8.47 -13.21 -17.35
CA VAL A 34 7.75 -13.21 -18.63
C VAL A 34 7.73 -11.78 -19.14
N GLY A 35 8.85 -11.38 -19.74
CA GLY A 35 9.07 -10.01 -20.18
C GLY A 35 8.25 -9.63 -21.39
N ASN A 36 7.56 -8.53 -21.31
CA ASN A 36 7.26 -7.63 -22.44
C ASN A 36 7.27 -6.20 -21.92
N LYS A 37 7.46 -5.22 -22.81
CA LYS A 37 7.41 -3.80 -22.42
C LYS A 37 6.02 -3.49 -21.88
N SER A 38 5.89 -3.44 -20.55
CA SER A 38 4.65 -2.97 -19.92
C SER A 38 4.50 -1.47 -20.12
N SER A 39 3.29 -0.95 -20.06
CA SER A 39 3.04 0.49 -20.11
C SER A 39 3.74 1.24 -18.96
N SER A 40 3.94 0.59 -17.81
CA SER A 40 4.71 1.13 -16.69
C SER A 40 6.18 1.33 -17.06
N SER A 41 6.80 0.40 -17.80
CA SER A 41 8.20 0.56 -18.25
C SER A 41 8.39 1.73 -19.20
N VAL A 42 7.42 2.00 -20.08
CA VAL A 42 7.42 3.15 -20.98
C VAL A 42 7.30 4.47 -20.21
N VAL A 43 6.39 4.51 -19.24
CA VAL A 43 6.21 5.68 -18.36
C VAL A 43 7.45 5.95 -17.51
N THR A 44 8.10 4.90 -17.01
CA THR A 44 9.35 5.02 -16.23
C THR A 44 10.47 5.57 -17.10
N GLN A 45 10.67 5.03 -18.31
CA GLN A 45 11.66 5.54 -19.25
C GLN A 45 11.42 7.01 -19.63
N MET A 46 10.15 7.40 -19.84
CA MET A 46 9.81 8.81 -20.11
C MET A 46 10.08 9.70 -18.88
N ARG A 47 9.88 9.18 -17.67
CA ARG A 47 10.19 9.90 -16.43
C ARG A 47 11.69 10.10 -16.25
N GLU A 48 12.48 9.06 -16.44
CA GLU A 48 13.95 9.11 -16.37
C GLU A 48 14.51 10.09 -17.38
N LYS A 49 14.04 10.02 -18.66
CA LYS A 49 14.43 10.97 -19.68
C LYS A 49 14.04 12.41 -19.36
N SER A 50 12.87 12.62 -18.73
CA SER A 50 12.43 13.94 -18.30
C SER A 50 13.26 14.50 -17.12
N ASN A 51 13.66 13.64 -16.18
CA ASN A 51 14.42 14.04 -15.00
C ASN A 51 15.92 14.27 -15.30
N ASN A 52 16.47 13.54 -16.28
CA ASN A 52 17.88 13.65 -16.69
C ASN A 52 18.16 14.84 -17.64
N LEU A 53 17.14 15.61 -18.04
CA LEU A 53 17.32 16.80 -18.83
C LEU A 53 17.68 17.98 -17.93
N SER A 54 18.79 18.67 -18.25
CA SER A 54 19.22 19.88 -17.56
C SER A 54 18.15 20.98 -17.64
N GLU A 55 18.17 21.93 -16.69
CA GLU A 55 17.23 23.06 -16.65
C GLU A 55 17.20 23.90 -17.94
N SER A 56 18.31 23.94 -18.68
CA SER A 56 18.41 24.62 -19.97
C SER A 56 17.51 24.03 -21.08
N ASN A 57 16.93 22.85 -20.89
CA ASN A 57 16.08 22.16 -21.87
C ASN A 57 14.59 22.14 -21.45
N PHE A 58 14.07 23.24 -20.91
CA PHE A 58 12.70 23.39 -20.44
C PHE A 58 11.64 22.93 -21.46
N ILE A 59 11.80 23.25 -22.75
CA ILE A 59 10.87 22.85 -23.82
C ILE A 59 10.84 21.34 -23.98
N LYS A 60 12.00 20.66 -23.95
CA LYS A 60 12.06 19.20 -24.08
C LYS A 60 11.44 18.52 -22.84
N ARG A 61 11.70 19.06 -21.66
CA ARG A 61 11.10 18.55 -20.39
C ARG A 61 9.58 18.70 -20.40
N PHE A 62 9.07 19.85 -20.88
CA PHE A 62 7.63 20.07 -21.05
C PHE A 62 7.03 19.09 -22.07
N PHE A 63 7.70 18.89 -23.21
CA PHE A 63 7.26 17.95 -24.24
C PHE A 63 7.19 16.50 -23.72
N TYR A 64 8.20 16.02 -22.97
CA TYR A 64 8.15 14.69 -22.37
C TYR A 64 7.05 14.56 -21.30
N LYS A 65 6.80 15.60 -20.50
CA LYS A 65 5.68 15.62 -19.55
C LYS A 65 4.34 15.54 -20.28
N PHE A 66 4.20 16.26 -21.37
CA PHE A 66 3.00 16.27 -22.21
C PHE A 66 2.77 14.91 -22.89
N LEU A 67 3.80 14.33 -23.52
CA LEU A 67 3.73 12.99 -24.11
C LEU A 67 3.37 11.93 -23.05
N LYS A 68 3.94 12.00 -21.87
CA LYS A 68 3.59 11.11 -20.76
C LYS A 68 2.12 11.25 -20.36
N LYS A 69 1.60 12.48 -20.34
CA LYS A 69 0.18 12.72 -20.02
C LYS A 69 -0.73 12.13 -21.08
N ILE A 70 -0.42 12.37 -22.38
CA ILE A 70 -1.18 11.77 -23.50
C ILE A 70 -1.12 10.24 -23.46
N TYR A 71 0.06 9.67 -23.30
CA TYR A 71 0.24 8.22 -23.23
C TYR A 71 -0.58 7.61 -22.07
N ARG A 72 -0.57 8.25 -20.90
CA ARG A 72 -1.40 7.80 -19.77
C ARG A 72 -2.89 7.85 -20.08
N ILE A 73 -3.36 8.91 -20.74
CA ILE A 73 -4.77 9.04 -21.16
C ILE A 73 -5.13 7.93 -22.14
N ILE A 74 -4.30 7.70 -23.15
CA ILE A 74 -4.53 6.65 -24.15
C ILE A 74 -4.54 5.27 -23.49
N VAL A 75 -3.54 4.97 -22.67
CA VAL A 75 -3.49 3.66 -21.96
C VAL A 75 -4.68 3.51 -21.04
N LYS A 76 -5.02 4.51 -20.21
CA LYS A 76 -6.17 4.45 -19.31
C LYS A 76 -7.50 4.30 -20.08
N THR A 77 -7.59 4.85 -21.28
CA THR A 77 -8.81 4.80 -22.10
C THR A 77 -8.96 3.46 -22.83
N PHE A 78 -7.88 2.90 -23.35
CA PHE A 78 -7.95 1.74 -24.27
C PHE A 78 -7.34 0.44 -23.71
N ALA A 79 -6.56 0.50 -22.63
CA ALA A 79 -6.03 -0.71 -22.03
C ALA A 79 -7.07 -1.41 -21.15
N TRP A 80 -7.30 -2.68 -21.41
CA TRP A 80 -8.10 -3.54 -20.55
C TRP A 80 -7.30 -4.81 -20.23
N PRO A 81 -7.28 -5.28 -18.99
CA PRO A 81 -8.02 -4.77 -17.82
C PRO A 81 -7.34 -3.55 -17.18
N ASP A 82 -6.02 -3.38 -17.35
CA ASP A 82 -5.20 -2.34 -16.75
C ASP A 82 -3.93 -2.10 -17.58
N TYR A 83 -3.01 -1.29 -17.05
CA TYR A 83 -1.75 -0.93 -17.71
C TYR A 83 -0.84 -2.14 -18.02
N SER A 84 -1.09 -3.31 -17.45
CA SER A 84 -0.32 -4.54 -17.66
C SER A 84 -0.85 -5.43 -18.78
N MET A 85 -1.76 -4.92 -19.62
CA MET A 85 -2.35 -5.65 -20.76
C MET A 85 -1.31 -6.36 -21.64
N PHE A 86 -0.19 -5.69 -21.95
CA PHE A 86 0.87 -6.29 -22.79
C PHE A 86 1.58 -7.47 -22.10
N TRP A 87 1.67 -7.43 -20.78
CA TRP A 87 2.18 -8.56 -20.01
C TRP A 87 1.24 -9.78 -20.12
N LEU A 88 -0.06 -9.58 -20.06
CA LEU A 88 -1.03 -10.67 -20.29
C LEU A 88 -0.86 -11.32 -21.66
N PHE A 89 -0.62 -10.54 -22.70
CA PHE A 89 -0.35 -11.09 -24.01
C PHE A 89 0.91 -11.97 -24.03
N SER A 90 1.95 -11.56 -23.30
CA SER A 90 3.17 -12.36 -23.14
C SER A 90 2.92 -13.64 -22.37
N ILE A 91 2.13 -13.60 -21.28
CA ILE A 91 1.69 -14.79 -20.53
C ILE A 91 0.95 -15.76 -21.46
N TYR A 92 -0.03 -15.26 -22.21
CA TYR A 92 -0.81 -16.09 -23.13
C TYR A 92 0.06 -16.79 -24.18
N ARG A 93 1.01 -16.07 -24.79
CA ARG A 93 1.94 -16.64 -25.77
C ARG A 93 2.87 -17.69 -25.19
N ASN A 94 3.34 -17.49 -23.96
CA ASN A 94 4.30 -18.35 -23.30
C ASN A 94 3.65 -19.42 -22.39
N ARG A 95 2.32 -19.47 -22.28
CA ARG A 95 1.61 -20.36 -21.34
C ARG A 95 1.96 -21.85 -21.44
N LYS A 96 2.36 -22.31 -22.64
CA LYS A 96 2.80 -23.70 -22.85
C LYS A 96 4.23 -23.93 -22.36
N LYS A 97 5.07 -22.91 -22.35
CA LYS A 97 6.45 -22.94 -21.85
C LYS A 97 6.52 -22.79 -20.33
N ILE A 98 5.55 -22.10 -19.74
CA ILE A 98 5.35 -21.96 -18.30
C ILE A 98 4.63 -23.24 -17.82
N ASN A 99 5.31 -24.39 -17.97
CA ASN A 99 4.77 -25.68 -17.54
C ASN A 99 5.38 -26.02 -16.17
N ILE A 100 4.79 -25.44 -15.11
CA ILE A 100 5.18 -25.68 -13.73
C ILE A 100 4.12 -26.58 -13.13
N ASP A 101 4.54 -27.64 -12.47
CA ASP A 101 3.66 -28.39 -11.57
C ASP A 101 3.57 -27.63 -10.23
N TYR A 102 2.37 -27.46 -9.74
CA TYR A 102 2.10 -26.71 -8.49
C TYR A 102 0.81 -27.23 -7.85
N ASP A 103 0.73 -27.13 -6.53
CA ASP A 103 -0.46 -27.51 -5.77
C ASP A 103 -1.44 -26.36 -5.63
N LEU A 104 -0.91 -25.14 -5.60
CA LEU A 104 -1.64 -23.92 -5.34
C LEU A 104 -1.16 -22.80 -6.27
N ILE A 105 -2.09 -22.02 -6.82
CA ILE A 105 -1.79 -20.74 -7.49
C ILE A 105 -2.37 -19.58 -6.70
N VAL A 106 -1.55 -18.56 -6.46
CA VAL A 106 -1.97 -17.31 -5.82
C VAL A 106 -1.85 -16.17 -6.82
N SER A 107 -2.87 -15.34 -6.90
CA SER A 107 -2.84 -14.12 -7.71
C SER A 107 -3.13 -12.89 -6.85
N VAL A 108 -2.41 -11.81 -7.12
CA VAL A 108 -2.43 -10.62 -6.27
C VAL A 108 -2.84 -9.39 -7.08
N SER A 109 -3.85 -8.66 -6.67
CA SER A 109 -4.21 -7.36 -7.22
C SER A 109 -3.63 -6.20 -6.38
N LEU A 110 -3.37 -5.01 -6.91
CA LEU A 110 -3.33 -4.65 -8.32
C LEU A 110 -1.96 -4.95 -8.91
N PRO A 111 -1.84 -5.25 -10.18
CA PRO A 111 -2.80 -5.10 -11.27
C PRO A 111 -3.80 -6.28 -11.36
N PHE A 112 -5.01 -6.03 -11.86
CA PHE A 112 -6.05 -7.07 -12.08
C PHE A 112 -5.61 -8.12 -13.13
N SER A 113 -4.71 -7.72 -14.02
CA SER A 113 -4.04 -8.61 -14.97
C SER A 113 -3.42 -9.85 -14.32
N SER A 114 -3.04 -9.80 -13.04
CA SER A 114 -2.51 -10.96 -12.32
C SER A 114 -3.55 -12.07 -12.15
N HIS A 115 -4.81 -11.71 -11.91
CA HIS A 115 -5.91 -12.67 -11.80
C HIS A 115 -6.23 -13.32 -13.15
N ILE A 116 -6.21 -12.53 -14.24
CA ILE A 116 -6.36 -13.08 -15.60
C ILE A 116 -5.20 -14.01 -15.95
N ALA A 117 -3.96 -13.68 -15.57
CA ALA A 117 -2.80 -14.53 -15.78
C ALA A 117 -2.96 -15.87 -15.04
N ALA A 118 -3.36 -15.83 -13.78
CA ALA A 118 -3.65 -17.04 -12.99
C ALA A 118 -4.74 -17.89 -13.64
N TYR A 119 -5.84 -17.27 -14.09
CA TYR A 119 -6.90 -17.98 -14.81
C TYR A 119 -6.38 -18.66 -16.09
N ILE A 120 -5.55 -17.97 -16.90
CA ILE A 120 -4.97 -18.54 -18.13
C ILE A 120 -4.07 -19.75 -17.81
N LEU A 121 -3.21 -19.63 -16.80
CA LEU A 121 -2.26 -20.68 -16.43
C LEU A 121 -2.95 -21.86 -15.74
N ASN A 122 -3.96 -21.60 -14.91
CA ASN A 122 -4.69 -22.63 -14.16
C ASN A 122 -5.81 -23.32 -14.96
N LYS A 123 -6.16 -22.82 -16.14
CA LYS A 123 -7.29 -23.33 -16.94
C LYS A 123 -7.21 -24.82 -17.23
N LYS A 124 -5.99 -25.34 -17.44
CA LYS A 124 -5.75 -26.77 -17.72
C LYS A 124 -5.63 -27.58 -16.44
N ASN A 125 -4.90 -27.08 -15.45
CA ASN A 125 -4.51 -27.85 -14.26
C ASN A 125 -5.61 -27.87 -13.19
N LYS A 126 -6.50 -26.85 -13.17
CA LYS A 126 -7.63 -26.73 -12.23
C LYS A 126 -7.23 -26.91 -10.76
N LYS A 127 -6.04 -26.44 -10.39
CA LYS A 127 -5.52 -26.47 -9.02
C LYS A 127 -6.23 -25.43 -8.14
N LYS A 128 -6.07 -25.55 -6.83
CA LYS A 128 -6.55 -24.53 -5.86
C LYS A 128 -6.08 -23.14 -6.32
N TRP A 129 -7.00 -22.17 -6.35
CA TRP A 129 -6.70 -20.80 -6.71
C TRP A 129 -7.11 -19.85 -5.59
N ILE A 130 -6.14 -19.11 -5.06
CA ILE A 130 -6.38 -18.07 -4.06
C ILE A 130 -6.20 -16.70 -4.71
N MET A 131 -7.20 -15.84 -4.53
CA MET A 131 -7.14 -14.44 -4.95
C MET A 131 -6.83 -13.57 -3.74
N ASP A 132 -5.77 -12.76 -3.82
CA ASP A 132 -5.46 -11.74 -2.82
C ASP A 132 -5.83 -10.36 -3.37
N ILE A 133 -6.85 -9.75 -2.78
CA ILE A 133 -7.40 -8.45 -3.17
C ILE A 133 -6.75 -7.39 -2.30
N GLY A 134 -5.55 -6.95 -2.70
CA GLY A 134 -4.82 -5.88 -2.00
C GLY A 134 -5.55 -4.54 -2.10
N ASP A 135 -6.00 -4.20 -3.32
CA ASP A 135 -6.81 -3.02 -3.62
C ASP A 135 -8.03 -3.43 -4.45
N PRO A 136 -9.19 -2.79 -4.27
CA PRO A 136 -10.37 -3.00 -5.12
C PRO A 136 -10.07 -2.71 -6.59
N TYR A 137 -10.73 -3.42 -7.50
CA TYR A 137 -10.63 -3.15 -8.93
C TYR A 137 -11.88 -2.44 -9.45
N THR A 138 -13.02 -3.13 -9.53
CA THR A 138 -14.29 -2.53 -9.99
C THR A 138 -14.82 -1.49 -8.99
N LEU A 139 -14.65 -1.71 -7.70
CA LEU A 139 -15.12 -0.82 -6.64
C LEU A 139 -14.22 0.39 -6.39
N LYS A 140 -13.07 0.49 -7.04
CA LYS A 140 -12.16 1.64 -6.95
C LYS A 140 -12.67 2.80 -7.81
N LYS A 141 -13.66 3.55 -7.31
CA LYS A 141 -14.32 4.63 -8.06
C LYS A 141 -13.47 5.89 -8.21
N ASP A 142 -12.69 6.22 -7.19
CA ASP A 142 -11.94 7.49 -7.13
C ASP A 142 -10.73 7.51 -8.07
N ALA A 143 -10.10 6.36 -8.28
CA ALA A 143 -8.93 6.22 -9.15
C ALA A 143 -8.99 4.90 -9.96
N PRO A 144 -9.95 4.73 -10.87
CA PRO A 144 -10.12 3.49 -11.62
C PRO A 144 -8.91 3.19 -12.50
N GLU A 145 -8.61 1.89 -12.66
CA GLU A 145 -7.45 1.42 -13.42
C GLU A 145 -7.61 1.56 -14.93
N ASN A 146 -8.86 1.62 -15.42
CA ASN A 146 -9.19 1.79 -16.82
C ASN A 146 -10.41 2.71 -17.02
N ASN A 147 -10.87 2.84 -18.25
CA ASN A 147 -12.07 3.59 -18.58
C ASN A 147 -13.32 2.79 -18.18
N THR A 148 -13.93 3.14 -17.06
CA THR A 148 -15.11 2.44 -16.53
C THR A 148 -16.36 2.63 -17.38
N ILE A 149 -16.46 3.69 -18.21
CA ILE A 149 -17.57 3.86 -19.15
C ILE A 149 -17.49 2.79 -20.24
N LEU A 150 -16.29 2.50 -20.77
CA LEU A 150 -16.10 1.49 -21.80
C LEU A 150 -16.07 0.07 -21.23
N TYR A 151 -15.45 -0.12 -20.07
CA TYR A 151 -15.09 -1.44 -19.56
C TYR A 151 -15.79 -1.83 -18.26
N GLY A 152 -16.66 -0.97 -17.68
CA GLY A 152 -17.30 -1.25 -16.40
C GLY A 152 -18.04 -2.58 -16.37
N TYR A 153 -18.77 -2.92 -17.45
CA TYR A 153 -19.44 -4.23 -17.59
C TYR A 153 -18.43 -5.38 -17.62
N LEU A 154 -17.35 -5.26 -18.41
CA LEU A 154 -16.31 -6.27 -18.50
C LEU A 154 -15.57 -6.44 -17.17
N ASN A 155 -15.26 -5.34 -16.49
CA ASN A 155 -14.63 -5.37 -15.18
C ASN A 155 -15.46 -6.18 -14.19
N LYS A 156 -16.75 -5.84 -14.05
CA LYS A 156 -17.68 -6.56 -13.17
C LYS A 156 -17.83 -8.03 -13.58
N HIS A 157 -17.99 -8.31 -14.86
CA HIS A 157 -18.19 -9.67 -15.36
C HIS A 157 -16.99 -10.58 -15.04
N TYR A 158 -15.76 -10.12 -15.34
CA TYR A 158 -14.57 -10.95 -15.10
C TYR A 158 -14.21 -11.06 -13.63
N GLU A 159 -14.39 -10.01 -12.86
CA GLU A 159 -14.15 -10.03 -11.42
C GLU A 159 -15.10 -11.03 -10.74
N ASN A 160 -16.41 -10.96 -11.04
CA ASN A 160 -17.39 -11.90 -10.52
C ASN A 160 -17.09 -13.35 -10.95
N LYS A 161 -16.73 -13.55 -12.22
CA LYS A 161 -16.33 -14.87 -12.72
C LYS A 161 -15.13 -15.44 -11.95
N PHE A 162 -14.14 -14.61 -11.63
CA PHE A 162 -12.95 -15.09 -10.92
C PHE A 162 -13.25 -15.38 -9.46
N TYR A 163 -14.10 -14.60 -8.81
CA TYR A 163 -14.58 -14.90 -7.46
C TYR A 163 -15.31 -16.24 -7.39
N SER A 164 -16.12 -16.57 -8.39
CA SER A 164 -16.79 -17.88 -8.45
C SER A 164 -15.81 -19.05 -8.62
N LEU A 165 -14.68 -18.86 -9.34
CA LEU A 165 -13.69 -19.86 -9.63
C LEU A 165 -12.62 -20.01 -8.53
N ALA A 166 -12.40 -18.98 -7.74
CA ALA A 166 -11.44 -19.00 -6.66
C ALA A 166 -11.88 -19.94 -5.52
N SER A 167 -10.92 -20.64 -4.94
CA SER A 167 -11.14 -21.46 -3.75
C SER A 167 -11.19 -20.62 -2.48
N LYS A 168 -10.38 -19.57 -2.44
CA LYS A 168 -10.35 -18.57 -1.34
C LYS A 168 -10.11 -17.18 -1.92
N ILE A 169 -10.68 -16.16 -1.26
CA ILE A 169 -10.54 -14.75 -1.59
C ILE A 169 -10.09 -14.02 -0.33
N ILE A 170 -8.94 -13.39 -0.38
CA ILE A 170 -8.36 -12.69 0.76
C ILE A 170 -8.50 -11.18 0.54
N PHE A 171 -9.12 -10.49 1.48
CA PHE A 171 -9.27 -9.04 1.51
C PHE A 171 -8.40 -8.43 2.61
N THR A 172 -8.02 -7.16 2.47
CA THR A 172 -7.11 -6.50 3.42
C THR A 172 -7.79 -6.08 4.73
N HIS A 173 -9.12 -5.92 4.74
CA HIS A 173 -9.93 -5.55 5.92
C HIS A 173 -11.42 -5.85 5.68
N GLU A 174 -12.20 -5.83 6.77
CA GLU A 174 -13.61 -6.22 6.79
C GLU A 174 -14.49 -5.37 5.87
N ASP A 175 -14.30 -4.05 5.85
CA ASP A 175 -15.14 -3.17 5.02
C ASP A 175 -14.93 -3.43 3.53
N ALA A 176 -13.67 -3.69 3.10
CA ALA A 176 -13.39 -4.09 1.73
C ALA A 176 -14.04 -5.44 1.40
N MET A 177 -13.97 -6.42 2.30
CA MET A 177 -14.63 -7.71 2.15
C MET A 177 -16.14 -7.55 2.02
N SER A 178 -16.77 -6.84 2.95
CA SER A 178 -18.23 -6.64 2.97
C SER A 178 -18.72 -5.95 1.70
N ALA A 179 -18.04 -4.87 1.28
CA ALA A 179 -18.39 -4.15 0.05
C ALA A 179 -18.32 -5.05 -1.21
N HIS A 180 -17.35 -5.97 -1.29
CA HIS A 180 -17.25 -6.90 -2.42
C HIS A 180 -18.27 -8.02 -2.33
N VAL A 181 -18.50 -8.58 -1.14
CA VAL A 181 -19.51 -9.62 -0.90
C VAL A 181 -20.89 -9.12 -1.34
N ASP A 182 -21.27 -7.93 -0.88
CA ASP A 182 -22.57 -7.33 -1.18
C ASP A 182 -22.74 -6.99 -2.68
N TYR A 183 -21.66 -6.49 -3.31
CA TYR A 183 -21.74 -6.06 -4.71
C TYR A 183 -21.70 -7.21 -5.71
N PHE A 184 -20.98 -8.29 -5.42
CA PHE A 184 -20.75 -9.42 -6.31
C PHE A 184 -21.46 -10.71 -5.88
N ASP A 185 -22.21 -10.70 -4.79
CA ASP A 185 -22.87 -11.88 -4.21
C ASP A 185 -21.86 -13.04 -3.98
N ILE A 186 -20.76 -12.73 -3.31
CA ILE A 186 -19.69 -13.71 -3.05
C ILE A 186 -20.08 -14.59 -1.86
N ASP A 187 -19.84 -15.89 -1.99
CA ASP A 187 -19.96 -16.84 -0.91
C ASP A 187 -18.99 -16.47 0.24
N LYS A 188 -19.56 -16.10 1.40
CA LYS A 188 -18.80 -15.66 2.57
C LYS A 188 -17.84 -16.72 3.10
N GLU A 189 -18.12 -18.00 2.90
CA GLU A 189 -17.25 -19.09 3.35
C GLU A 189 -15.90 -19.11 2.62
N LYS A 190 -15.85 -18.49 1.44
CA LYS A 190 -14.61 -18.35 0.65
C LYS A 190 -13.82 -17.09 0.99
N THR A 191 -14.35 -16.19 1.81
CA THR A 191 -13.76 -14.88 2.07
C THR A 191 -13.00 -14.85 3.39
N PHE A 192 -11.81 -14.25 3.37
CA PHE A 192 -10.90 -14.20 4.51
C PHE A 192 -10.28 -12.82 4.62
N ILE A 193 -9.92 -12.42 5.84
CA ILE A 193 -9.16 -11.19 6.07
C ILE A 193 -7.68 -11.52 6.16
N GLY A 194 -6.91 -10.95 5.24
CA GLY A 194 -5.46 -10.98 5.24
C GLY A 194 -4.93 -9.58 5.49
N ASN A 195 -4.70 -9.23 6.73
CA ASN A 195 -4.23 -7.91 7.12
C ASN A 195 -3.01 -7.45 6.32
N PRO A 196 -2.79 -6.15 6.14
CA PRO A 196 -1.51 -5.62 5.71
C PRO A 196 -0.42 -6.09 6.68
N ILE A 197 0.74 -6.44 6.16
CA ILE A 197 1.81 -6.99 6.99
C ILE A 197 3.05 -6.09 6.98
N SER A 198 3.76 -6.09 8.09
CA SER A 198 5.10 -5.56 8.24
C SER A 198 6.03 -6.61 8.84
N ASN A 199 7.33 -6.40 8.65
CA ASN A 199 8.33 -7.21 9.31
C ASN A 199 8.63 -6.57 10.67
N PHE A 200 8.27 -7.26 11.76
CA PHE A 200 8.65 -6.80 13.09
C PHE A 200 10.15 -6.97 13.29
N LYS A 201 10.84 -5.89 13.64
CA LYS A 201 12.28 -5.89 13.92
C LYS A 201 12.49 -5.49 15.38
N GLU A 202 12.93 -6.43 16.20
CA GLU A 202 13.19 -6.23 17.62
C GLU A 202 14.16 -5.07 17.88
N GLU A 203 15.20 -4.96 17.07
CA GLU A 203 16.20 -3.89 17.17
C GLU A 203 15.56 -2.50 17.04
N LEU A 204 14.63 -2.33 16.10
CA LEU A 204 13.97 -1.04 15.88
C LEU A 204 12.98 -0.71 17.01
N PHE A 205 12.32 -1.73 17.53
CA PHE A 205 11.44 -1.58 18.69
C PHE A 205 12.24 -1.17 19.93
N SER A 206 13.36 -1.82 20.21
CA SER A 206 14.26 -1.47 21.32
C SER A 206 14.76 -0.03 21.25
N ARG A 207 15.14 0.44 20.06
CA ARG A 207 15.53 1.85 19.84
C ARG A 207 14.41 2.83 20.15
N SER A 208 13.17 2.47 19.82
CA SER A 208 12.02 3.30 20.17
C SER A 208 11.78 3.41 21.67
N LEU A 209 12.11 2.36 22.44
CA LEU A 209 12.05 2.40 23.91
C LEU A 209 13.12 3.32 24.53
N GLU A 210 14.28 3.43 23.89
CA GLU A 210 15.40 4.26 24.34
C GLU A 210 15.27 5.74 23.92
N TYR A 211 14.26 6.08 23.12
CA TYR A 211 14.08 7.43 22.62
C TYR A 211 13.71 8.43 23.73
N ASN A 212 14.33 9.61 23.73
CA ASN A 212 14.00 10.68 24.68
C ASN A 212 12.73 11.43 24.28
N TYR A 213 11.58 11.01 24.80
CA TYR A 213 10.27 11.60 24.53
C TYR A 213 10.06 12.96 25.22
N ASN A 214 10.95 13.37 26.16
CA ASN A 214 10.85 14.65 26.86
C ASN A 214 11.62 15.79 26.15
N SER A 215 12.22 15.52 24.99
CA SER A 215 12.94 16.55 24.24
C SER A 215 12.00 17.47 23.47
N LEU A 216 12.30 18.76 23.45
CA LEU A 216 11.59 19.74 22.63
C LEU A 216 12.48 20.20 21.45
N PRO A 217 11.89 20.62 20.32
CA PRO A 217 10.48 20.53 19.96
C PRO A 217 10.01 19.10 19.71
N ILE A 218 8.67 18.89 19.82
CA ILE A 218 8.07 17.57 19.52
C ILE A 218 8.13 17.33 18.01
N LYS A 219 8.82 16.29 17.60
CA LYS A 219 9.01 15.95 16.18
C LYS A 219 8.02 14.90 15.70
N PHE A 220 7.23 15.26 14.72
CA PHE A 220 6.30 14.37 14.03
C PHE A 220 6.87 13.95 12.67
N GLY A 221 6.84 12.64 12.36
CA GLY A 221 7.35 12.09 11.11
C GLY A 221 6.26 11.52 10.23
N TYR A 222 6.17 11.95 8.96
CA TYR A 222 5.33 11.37 7.92
C TYR A 222 6.18 10.81 6.78
N PHE A 223 5.87 9.57 6.36
CA PHE A 223 6.58 8.90 5.28
C PHE A 223 5.59 8.42 4.22
N GLY A 224 5.56 9.02 3.05
CA GLY A 224 4.63 8.58 2.01
C GLY A 224 4.42 9.57 0.89
N ILE A 225 3.36 9.33 0.13
CA ILE A 225 2.93 10.22 -0.96
C ILE A 225 1.45 10.54 -0.81
N PHE A 226 1.07 11.73 -1.22
CA PHE A 226 -0.32 12.12 -1.37
C PHE A 226 -0.76 11.86 -2.81
N THR A 227 -1.76 11.00 -2.97
CA THR A 227 -2.37 10.75 -4.27
C THR A 227 -3.67 11.52 -4.35
N LYS A 228 -3.77 12.43 -5.31
CA LYS A 228 -4.96 13.25 -5.51
C LYS A 228 -6.22 12.39 -5.63
N GLY A 229 -7.25 12.74 -4.86
CA GLY A 229 -8.51 12.00 -4.80
C GLY A 229 -8.49 10.77 -3.89
N VAL A 230 -7.33 10.38 -3.35
CA VAL A 230 -7.21 9.26 -2.41
C VAL A 230 -6.89 9.77 -1.01
N ARG A 231 -5.98 10.75 -0.88
CA ARG A 231 -5.51 11.29 0.41
C ARG A 231 -5.12 12.74 0.28
N SER A 232 -5.42 13.55 1.29
CA SER A 232 -5.04 14.96 1.38
C SER A 232 -4.43 15.28 2.74
N PRO A 233 -3.41 16.15 2.83
CA PRO A 233 -2.87 16.62 4.10
C PRO A 233 -3.69 17.77 4.73
N LYS A 234 -4.68 18.31 4.01
CA LYS A 234 -5.36 19.56 4.34
C LYS A 234 -5.94 19.59 5.75
N ASN A 235 -6.75 18.62 6.09
CA ASN A 235 -7.46 18.59 7.37
C ASN A 235 -6.50 18.34 8.53
N PHE A 236 -5.49 17.48 8.33
CA PHE A 236 -4.41 17.26 9.30
C PHE A 236 -3.65 18.57 9.60
N ILE A 237 -3.22 19.31 8.56
CA ILE A 237 -2.47 20.56 8.72
C ILE A 237 -3.33 21.59 9.46
N ARG A 238 -4.62 21.73 9.08
CA ARG A 238 -5.55 22.64 9.75
C ARG A 238 -5.77 22.28 11.21
N TYR A 239 -5.84 21.01 11.55
CA TYR A 239 -6.01 20.55 12.92
C TYR A 239 -4.83 20.92 13.81
N PHE A 240 -3.59 20.86 13.30
CA PHE A 240 -2.39 21.22 14.05
C PHE A 240 -1.95 22.68 13.87
N LYS A 241 -2.68 23.48 13.09
CA LYS A 241 -2.43 24.90 12.95
C LYS A 241 -2.41 25.58 14.35
N ASP A 242 -1.52 26.55 14.54
CA ASP A 242 -1.34 27.29 15.80
C ASP A 242 -0.92 26.40 17.01
N THR A 243 -0.31 25.25 16.76
CA THR A 243 0.27 24.43 17.83
C THR A 243 1.75 24.76 17.97
N GLU A 244 2.13 25.29 19.13
CA GLU A 244 3.52 25.61 19.44
C GLU A 244 4.35 24.34 19.70
N ASP A 245 5.68 24.44 19.56
CA ASP A 245 6.67 23.40 19.87
C ASP A 245 6.53 22.09 19.06
N ILE A 246 5.84 22.10 17.90
CA ILE A 246 5.76 20.95 17.01
C ILE A 246 6.56 21.20 15.73
N GLN A 247 7.35 20.19 15.31
CA GLN A 247 8.02 20.14 14.01
C GLN A 247 7.48 18.99 13.18
N LEU A 248 7.03 19.30 11.96
CA LEU A 248 6.54 18.32 11.00
C LEU A 248 7.64 17.95 10.00
N HIS A 249 8.06 16.71 9.98
CA HIS A 249 9.05 16.17 9.05
C HIS A 249 8.36 15.32 7.98
N TRP A 250 8.40 15.76 6.73
CA TRP A 250 7.72 15.15 5.60
C TRP A 250 8.73 14.46 4.67
N TYR A 251 8.75 13.13 4.65
CA TYR A 251 9.51 12.33 3.69
C TYR A 251 8.61 12.01 2.50
N VAL A 252 8.61 12.89 1.49
CA VAL A 252 7.64 12.93 0.41
C VAL A 252 8.30 13.19 -0.95
N ASN A 253 7.57 12.95 -2.04
CA ASN A 253 7.97 13.37 -3.37
C ASN A 253 7.57 14.83 -3.66
N ASP A 254 8.08 15.42 -4.76
CA ASP A 254 7.82 16.82 -5.12
C ASP A 254 6.34 17.14 -5.30
N ASP A 255 5.56 16.23 -5.90
CA ASP A 255 4.12 16.42 -6.09
C ASP A 255 3.39 16.53 -4.74
N SER A 256 3.75 15.69 -3.77
CA SER A 256 3.21 15.72 -2.41
C SER A 256 3.70 16.93 -1.61
N LYS A 257 4.96 17.33 -1.78
CA LYS A 257 5.50 18.55 -1.20
C LYS A 257 4.68 19.78 -1.63
N ASN A 258 4.39 19.90 -2.93
CA ASN A 258 3.58 21.01 -3.45
C ASN A 258 2.17 21.01 -2.86
N GLU A 259 1.55 19.83 -2.69
CA GLU A 259 0.23 19.68 -2.06
C GLU A 259 0.26 20.14 -0.60
N ILE A 260 1.31 19.81 0.15
CA ILE A 260 1.47 20.24 1.55
C ILE A 260 1.65 21.76 1.63
N ILE A 261 2.53 22.35 0.80
CA ILE A 261 2.83 23.77 0.81
C ILE A 261 1.58 24.63 0.58
N ILE A 262 0.68 24.20 -0.30
CA ILE A 262 -0.58 24.92 -0.59
C ILE A 262 -1.45 25.07 0.68
N HIS A 263 -1.34 24.15 1.62
CA HIS A 263 -2.15 24.13 2.84
C HIS A 263 -1.36 24.51 4.10
N ASN A 264 -0.03 24.68 4.00
CA ASN A 264 0.84 24.87 5.15
C ASN A 264 1.30 26.32 5.26
N GLU A 265 0.47 27.18 5.88
CA GLU A 265 0.80 28.60 6.02
C GLU A 265 1.56 28.92 7.33
N GLU A 266 1.49 28.07 8.38
CA GLU A 266 1.94 28.44 9.73
C GLU A 266 2.58 27.30 10.56
N LEU A 267 2.75 26.08 10.01
CA LEU A 267 3.39 24.99 10.73
C LEU A 267 4.88 24.86 10.35
N ASP A 268 5.73 24.66 11.36
CA ASP A 268 7.16 24.42 11.14
C ASP A 268 7.37 23.06 10.43
N SER A 269 7.59 23.13 9.13
CA SER A 269 7.63 21.98 8.23
C SER A 269 8.97 21.78 7.55
N PHE A 270 9.55 20.58 7.74
CA PHE A 270 10.81 20.16 7.15
C PHE A 270 10.56 19.11 6.07
N PHE A 271 11.00 19.39 4.84
CA PHE A 271 10.81 18.50 3.70
C PHE A 271 12.07 17.71 3.38
N HIS A 272 11.91 16.39 3.29
CA HIS A 272 12.96 15.44 2.97
C HIS A 272 12.59 14.64 1.72
N PRO A 273 13.57 14.18 0.92
CA PRO A 273 13.31 13.28 -0.19
C PRO A 273 12.82 11.92 0.31
N LEU A 274 12.17 11.16 -0.59
CA LEU A 274 11.83 9.77 -0.30
C LEU A 274 13.11 8.96 -0.04
N VAL A 275 13.09 8.19 1.02
CA VAL A 275 14.17 7.29 1.44
C VAL A 275 13.82 5.83 1.15
N SER A 276 14.81 4.93 1.21
CA SER A 276 14.57 3.49 1.15
C SER A 276 13.71 3.01 2.32
N ARG A 277 13.07 1.85 2.17
CA ARG A 277 12.22 1.30 3.24
C ARG A 277 13.00 1.05 4.53
N ASP A 278 14.20 0.50 4.42
CA ASP A 278 15.01 0.18 5.61
C ASP A 278 15.51 1.44 6.32
N GLU A 279 15.87 2.47 5.56
CA GLU A 279 16.23 3.78 6.11
C GLU A 279 15.02 4.47 6.76
N ALA A 280 13.83 4.41 6.12
CA ALA A 280 12.61 4.94 6.69
C ALA A 280 12.30 4.29 8.06
N LEU A 281 12.39 2.97 8.16
CA LEU A 281 12.15 2.25 9.42
C LEU A 281 13.14 2.67 10.54
N LYS A 282 14.42 2.88 10.20
CA LYS A 282 15.41 3.40 11.16
C LYS A 282 15.05 4.82 11.61
N LEU A 283 14.76 5.72 10.68
CA LEU A 283 14.36 7.09 11.00
C LEU A 283 13.09 7.14 11.86
N MET A 284 12.10 6.29 11.55
CA MET A 284 10.87 6.17 12.35
C MET A 284 11.18 5.83 13.80
N SER A 285 12.12 4.92 14.05
CA SER A 285 12.50 4.50 15.42
C SER A 285 13.37 5.52 16.12
N ASP A 286 14.31 6.16 15.43
CA ASP A 286 15.39 6.94 16.03
C ASP A 286 15.10 8.44 16.14
N SER A 287 14.22 9.01 15.30
CA SER A 287 14.22 10.46 15.05
C SER A 287 12.95 11.20 15.47
N PHE A 288 11.87 10.50 15.80
CA PHE A 288 10.56 11.12 16.01
C PHE A 288 9.93 10.76 17.34
N HIS A 289 9.19 11.71 17.91
CA HIS A 289 8.34 11.49 19.08
C HIS A 289 7.09 10.74 18.69
N CYS A 290 6.54 11.05 17.52
CA CYS A 290 5.31 10.48 17.02
C CYS A 290 5.37 10.32 15.49
N LEU A 291 4.71 9.29 14.98
CA LEU A 291 4.55 9.06 13.54
C LEU A 291 3.15 9.47 13.10
N ILE A 292 3.06 10.07 11.91
CA ILE A 292 1.79 10.57 11.36
C ILE A 292 1.29 9.61 10.30
N SER A 293 0.06 9.17 10.45
CA SER A 293 -0.72 8.48 9.43
C SER A 293 -1.95 9.30 9.08
N ILE A 294 -2.21 9.51 7.80
CA ILE A 294 -3.39 10.23 7.32
C ILE A 294 -4.28 9.24 6.57
N GLY A 295 -5.56 9.24 6.91
CA GLY A 295 -6.58 8.38 6.33
C GLY A 295 -6.79 8.60 4.84
N ASN A 296 -7.46 7.68 4.19
CA ASN A 296 -7.92 7.83 2.82
C ASN A 296 -9.30 8.49 2.80
N LEU A 297 -9.62 9.17 1.69
CA LEU A 297 -10.95 9.76 1.44
C LEU A 297 -12.03 8.69 1.14
N ASN A 298 -11.71 7.42 1.33
CA ASN A 298 -12.63 6.29 1.14
C ASN A 298 -12.40 5.22 2.23
N THR A 299 -13.39 4.37 2.43
CA THR A 299 -13.38 3.30 3.45
C THR A 299 -12.87 1.95 2.92
N THR A 300 -12.63 1.82 1.62
CA THR A 300 -12.28 0.54 0.98
C THR A 300 -10.78 0.28 0.88
N GLN A 301 -9.95 1.27 1.25
CA GLN A 301 -8.49 1.15 1.20
C GLN A 301 -7.88 1.49 2.55
N LEU A 302 -7.15 0.55 3.13
CA LEU A 302 -6.39 0.76 4.36
C LEU A 302 -5.03 1.41 4.05
N PRO A 303 -4.62 2.48 4.75
CA PRO A 303 -3.27 3.03 4.67
C PRO A 303 -2.25 2.03 5.20
N SER A 304 -1.64 1.23 4.31
CA SER A 304 -0.76 0.11 4.71
C SER A 304 0.45 0.53 5.56
N LYS A 305 0.91 1.77 5.45
CA LYS A 305 2.03 2.30 6.25
C LYS A 305 1.72 2.42 7.74
N VAL A 306 0.45 2.52 8.13
CA VAL A 306 0.08 2.53 9.55
C VAL A 306 0.60 1.28 10.27
N ILE A 307 0.60 0.13 9.61
CA ILE A 307 1.12 -1.13 10.17
C ILE A 307 2.65 -1.06 10.36
N GLU A 308 3.37 -0.45 9.42
CA GLU A 308 4.82 -0.23 9.58
C GLU A 308 5.10 0.72 10.76
N TYR A 309 4.29 1.76 10.93
CA TYR A 309 4.43 2.70 12.04
C TYR A 309 4.16 2.01 13.39
N ILE A 310 3.06 1.28 13.50
CA ILE A 310 2.71 0.53 14.72
C ILE A 310 3.85 -0.43 15.09
N SER A 311 4.48 -1.09 14.10
CA SER A 311 5.55 -2.07 14.35
C SER A 311 6.80 -1.49 15.02
N THR A 312 6.98 -0.18 15.00
CA THR A 312 8.09 0.49 15.69
C THR A 312 7.85 0.62 17.20
N GLY A 313 6.62 0.43 17.67
CA GLY A 313 6.21 0.70 19.06
C GLY A 313 6.06 2.17 19.40
N LYS A 314 6.41 3.08 18.49
CA LYS A 314 6.23 4.53 18.71
C LYS A 314 4.75 4.92 18.68
N PRO A 315 4.38 6.04 19.33
CA PRO A 315 3.07 6.64 19.16
C PRO A 315 2.80 6.94 17.69
N VAL A 316 1.61 6.60 17.24
CA VAL A 316 1.12 6.86 15.87
C VAL A 316 -0.15 7.67 15.98
N ILE A 317 -0.14 8.89 15.48
CA ILE A 317 -1.36 9.68 15.30
C ILE A 317 -1.93 9.35 13.92
N HIS A 318 -3.12 8.76 13.90
CA HIS A 318 -3.87 8.55 12.67
C HIS A 318 -5.00 9.55 12.55
N PHE A 319 -4.91 10.44 11.55
CA PHE A 319 -5.93 11.43 11.26
C PHE A 319 -6.98 10.83 10.30
N CYS A 320 -8.21 10.67 10.78
CA CYS A 320 -9.32 10.14 10.00
C CYS A 320 -9.88 11.20 9.07
N GLU A 321 -9.95 10.90 7.77
CA GLU A 321 -10.59 11.74 6.76
C GLU A 321 -12.08 11.40 6.56
N VAL A 322 -12.49 10.20 7.01
CA VAL A 322 -13.87 9.70 6.89
C VAL A 322 -14.33 9.10 8.22
N GLU A 323 -15.64 9.15 8.47
CA GLU A 323 -16.21 8.65 9.72
C GLU A 323 -15.90 7.17 9.95
N ASN A 324 -16.06 6.34 8.93
CA ASN A 324 -15.81 4.88 9.00
C ASN A 324 -14.40 4.54 8.48
N ASP A 325 -13.37 5.20 9.04
CA ASP A 325 -11.98 4.89 8.68
C ASP A 325 -11.60 3.48 9.17
N PRO A 326 -11.10 2.60 8.28
CA PRO A 326 -10.78 1.22 8.64
C PRO A 326 -9.67 1.09 9.71
N VAL A 327 -8.84 2.11 9.89
CA VAL A 327 -7.79 2.13 10.91
C VAL A 327 -8.37 2.17 12.33
N LYS A 328 -9.61 2.66 12.52
CA LYS A 328 -10.30 2.61 13.82
C LYS A 328 -10.45 1.19 14.37
N ASN A 329 -10.57 0.19 13.51
CA ASN A 329 -10.63 -1.21 13.98
C ASN A 329 -9.26 -1.70 14.46
N ILE A 330 -8.17 -1.23 13.84
CA ILE A 330 -6.80 -1.58 14.24
C ILE A 330 -6.44 -0.94 15.59
N SER A 331 -6.92 0.27 15.88
CA SER A 331 -6.61 0.96 17.13
C SER A 331 -7.15 0.24 18.39
N LYS A 332 -8.13 -0.64 18.24
CA LYS A 332 -8.61 -1.49 19.34
C LYS A 332 -7.58 -2.53 19.80
N ASP A 333 -6.64 -2.87 18.94
CA ASP A 333 -5.59 -3.85 19.18
C ASP A 333 -4.30 -3.23 19.78
N PHE A 334 -4.07 -1.92 19.55
CA PHE A 334 -2.78 -1.27 19.86
C PHE A 334 -2.94 0.05 20.58
N ASN A 335 -2.36 0.15 21.76
CA ASN A 335 -2.38 1.35 22.62
C ASN A 335 -1.47 2.48 22.11
N ASN A 336 -0.56 2.21 21.17
CA ASN A 336 0.29 3.21 20.52
C ASN A 336 -0.34 3.86 19.29
N LEU A 337 -1.61 3.56 18.96
CA LEU A 337 -2.33 4.12 17.83
C LEU A 337 -3.46 5.05 18.31
N PHE A 338 -3.27 6.34 18.11
CA PHE A 338 -4.19 7.41 18.49
C PHE A 338 -5.04 7.84 17.31
N ILE A 339 -6.34 7.70 17.43
CA ILE A 339 -7.31 8.06 16.39
C ILE A 339 -7.75 9.52 16.59
N VAL A 340 -7.58 10.31 15.57
CA VAL A 340 -7.86 11.75 15.58
C VAL A 340 -8.73 12.15 14.39
N SER A 341 -9.62 13.11 14.61
CA SER A 341 -10.43 13.77 13.59
C SER A 341 -10.47 15.27 13.86
N GLU A 342 -11.09 16.04 13.00
CA GLU A 342 -11.25 17.50 13.21
C GLU A 342 -11.97 17.85 14.51
N THR A 343 -12.81 16.96 15.04
CA THR A 343 -13.59 17.15 16.28
C THR A 343 -12.86 16.68 17.52
N THR A 344 -11.70 16.04 17.39
CA THR A 344 -10.91 15.55 18.53
C THR A 344 -10.30 16.74 19.28
N ASN A 345 -10.42 16.75 20.61
CA ASN A 345 -9.78 17.77 21.41
C ASN A 345 -8.26 17.59 21.40
N ARG A 346 -7.52 18.66 21.09
CA ARG A 346 -6.04 18.62 21.02
C ARG A 346 -5.38 18.41 22.38
N GLU A 347 -5.89 19.04 23.40
CA GLU A 347 -5.36 18.88 24.78
C GLU A 347 -5.49 17.42 25.25
N ASP A 348 -6.64 16.80 25.00
CA ASP A 348 -6.85 15.37 25.30
C ASP A 348 -5.88 14.47 24.53
N LEU A 349 -5.61 14.78 23.26
CA LEU A 349 -4.64 14.06 22.46
C LEU A 349 -3.23 14.14 23.06
N PHE A 350 -2.78 15.36 23.42
CA PHE A 350 -1.45 15.54 24.01
C PHE A 350 -1.35 14.90 25.40
N ASN A 351 -2.40 14.94 26.20
CA ASN A 351 -2.46 14.25 27.49
C ASN A 351 -2.33 12.72 27.31
N GLN A 352 -2.99 12.16 26.30
CA GLN A 352 -2.86 10.73 25.97
C GLN A 352 -1.44 10.38 25.48
N LEU A 353 -0.83 11.21 24.63
CA LEU A 353 0.55 11.03 24.17
C LEU A 353 1.54 11.07 25.33
N ASN A 354 1.43 12.04 26.22
CA ASN A 354 2.30 12.16 27.40
C ASN A 354 2.14 10.91 28.31
N SER A 355 0.91 10.48 28.56
CA SER A 355 0.66 9.25 29.33
C SER A 355 1.26 8.01 28.66
N PHE A 356 1.26 7.96 27.34
CA PHE A 356 1.89 6.86 26.60
C PHE A 356 3.42 6.91 26.70
N TYR A 357 4.04 8.09 26.64
CA TYR A 357 5.49 8.24 26.74
C TYR A 357 6.05 7.65 28.06
N ASP A 358 5.27 7.69 29.13
CA ASP A 358 5.63 7.06 30.42
C ASP A 358 5.49 5.53 30.38
N ASN A 359 4.82 4.96 29.37
CA ASN A 359 4.43 3.55 29.31
C ASN A 359 4.68 2.90 27.94
N VAL A 360 5.69 3.33 27.20
CA VAL A 360 6.01 2.83 25.82
C VAL A 360 6.19 1.31 25.76
N SER A 361 6.65 0.67 26.84
CA SER A 361 6.86 -0.77 26.94
C SER A 361 5.58 -1.61 26.87
N THR A 362 4.41 -0.99 26.93
CA THR A 362 3.10 -1.70 26.95
C THR A 362 2.61 -2.14 25.56
N PHE A 363 3.37 -1.91 24.51
CA PHE A 363 3.02 -2.36 23.16
C PHE A 363 2.86 -3.87 23.05
N ASN A 364 1.73 -4.32 22.51
CA ASN A 364 1.42 -5.73 22.37
C ASN A 364 2.11 -6.38 21.16
N LYS A 365 3.40 -6.70 21.33
CA LYS A 365 4.26 -7.31 20.33
C LYS A 365 3.74 -8.65 19.81
N ASP A 366 3.30 -9.53 20.71
CA ASP A 366 2.84 -10.88 20.35
C ASP A 366 1.59 -10.83 19.47
N LEU A 367 0.66 -9.93 19.79
CA LEU A 367 -0.51 -9.69 18.97
C LEU A 367 -0.14 -9.14 17.60
N PHE A 368 0.84 -8.22 17.55
CA PHE A 368 1.34 -7.68 16.28
C PHE A 368 1.93 -8.78 15.40
N ILE A 369 2.82 -9.61 15.95
CA ILE A 369 3.44 -10.73 15.23
C ILE A 369 2.36 -11.69 14.72
N LYS A 370 1.39 -12.03 15.54
CA LYS A 370 0.29 -12.94 15.17
C LYS A 370 -0.60 -12.41 14.06
N LYS A 371 -0.96 -11.11 14.08
CA LYS A 371 -1.96 -10.53 13.17
C LYS A 371 -1.36 -9.84 11.93
N TYR A 372 -0.16 -9.26 12.04
CA TYR A 372 0.38 -8.30 11.07
C TYR A 372 1.75 -8.66 10.50
N THR A 373 2.13 -9.94 10.58
CA THR A 373 3.32 -10.48 9.89
C THR A 373 2.94 -11.51 8.82
N ALA A 374 3.92 -11.99 8.06
CA ALA A 374 3.73 -13.01 7.02
C ALA A 374 3.02 -14.27 7.54
N HIS A 375 3.25 -14.63 8.82
CA HIS A 375 2.62 -15.78 9.46
C HIS A 375 1.09 -15.78 9.35
N SER A 376 0.44 -14.61 9.52
CA SER A 376 -1.02 -14.48 9.46
C SER A 376 -1.58 -14.84 8.08
N ILE A 377 -0.86 -14.51 7.00
CA ILE A 377 -1.28 -14.78 5.63
C ILE A 377 -1.00 -16.24 5.26
N ILE A 378 0.15 -16.80 5.68
CA ILE A 378 0.51 -18.19 5.36
C ILE A 378 -0.53 -19.17 5.91
N ASN A 379 -1.07 -18.91 7.10
CA ASN A 379 -2.14 -19.75 7.67
C ASN A 379 -3.42 -19.75 6.81
N LEU A 380 -3.66 -18.71 5.99
CA LEU A 380 -4.78 -18.66 5.05
C LEU A 380 -4.51 -19.44 3.75
N LEU A 381 -3.26 -19.72 3.42
CA LEU A 381 -2.90 -20.44 2.19
C LEU A 381 -3.12 -21.94 2.32
N ASN A 382 -3.08 -22.48 3.50
CA ASN A 382 -3.41 -23.86 3.83
C ASN A 382 -4.93 -24.08 3.82
#